data_d9eda76b096c013df2046d63531d134b
#
_entry.id   d9eda76b096c013df2046d63531d134b
#
_cell.length_a   1.000
_cell.length_b   1.000
_cell.length_c   1.000
_cell.angle_alpha   90.00
_cell.angle_beta   90.00
_cell.angle_gamma   90.00
#
_symmetry.space_group_name_H-M   'P 1'
#
loop_
_entity.id
_entity.type
_entity.pdbx_description
1 polymer ?
#
loop_
_entity_poly.entity_id
_entity_poly.type
_entity_poly.pdbx_seq_one_letter_code
_entity_poly.pdbx_strand_id
1 'polypeptide(L)'
;MNNAQASWEKFLHPETLKGNLIAISLFITAFENFKNNVIEKPKIFFSNGFDENGPVIDVDQYKKEVLSLSDRKNKLYASLLWFQKLEAIDAADIESFDGIRKHRNELAHEPMSFLASSERNFDISKFQELIRLLSKVEKWWFINFEASIDPDMLPDGTDPESVIPGPAWSLQLMLDIALGNEPEEGFYYNAFTAPKT
;
A
#
# COMPACT_ATOMS: atom_id res chain seq x y z
N MET A 1 36.84 -9.41 -7.46
CA MET A 1 36.69 -8.00 -7.03
C MET A 1 36.66 -7.97 -5.52
N ASN A 2 37.36 -7.02 -4.90
CA ASN A 2 37.25 -6.81 -3.46
C ASN A 2 35.84 -6.26 -3.17
N ASN A 3 35.14 -6.76 -2.13
CA ASN A 3 33.81 -6.36 -1.74
C ASN A 3 33.65 -4.82 -1.56
N ALA A 4 34.72 -4.17 -1.07
CA ALA A 4 34.78 -2.71 -0.95
C ALA A 4 34.70 -1.98 -2.31
N GLN A 5 35.40 -2.47 -3.32
CA GLN A 5 35.36 -1.89 -4.66
C GLN A 5 33.97 -2.01 -5.28
N ALA A 6 33.36 -3.19 -5.22
CA ALA A 6 32.02 -3.41 -5.73
C ALA A 6 30.95 -2.52 -5.04
N SER A 7 31.12 -2.30 -3.73
CA SER A 7 30.24 -1.40 -2.95
C SER A 7 30.39 0.06 -3.38
N TRP A 8 31.60 0.54 -3.61
CA TRP A 8 31.83 1.88 -4.15
C TRP A 8 31.32 2.03 -5.59
N GLU A 9 31.49 1.02 -6.46
CA GLU A 9 30.94 1.04 -7.81
C GLU A 9 29.42 1.16 -7.80
N LYS A 10 28.74 0.36 -6.96
CA LYS A 10 27.28 0.47 -6.79
C LYS A 10 26.85 1.85 -6.32
N PHE A 11 27.52 2.39 -5.30
CA PHE A 11 27.14 3.68 -4.70
C PHE A 11 27.42 4.86 -5.63
N LEU A 12 28.53 4.83 -6.38
CA LEU A 12 28.91 5.93 -7.28
C LEU A 12 28.25 5.84 -8.65
N HIS A 13 27.60 4.73 -9.00
CA HIS A 13 26.92 4.61 -10.28
C HIS A 13 25.59 5.41 -10.26
N PRO A 14 25.46 6.51 -11.06
CA PRO A 14 24.36 7.45 -10.89
C PRO A 14 22.98 6.83 -11.05
N GLU A 15 22.76 6.01 -12.08
CA GLU A 15 21.45 5.39 -12.34
C GLU A 15 21.10 4.34 -11.29
N THR A 16 22.08 3.59 -10.80
CA THR A 16 21.87 2.60 -9.73
C THR A 16 21.50 3.29 -8.43
N LEU A 17 22.22 4.35 -8.04
CA LEU A 17 21.93 5.12 -6.85
C LEU A 17 20.55 5.76 -6.91
N LYS A 18 20.24 6.44 -8.02
CA LYS A 18 18.94 7.07 -8.27
C LYS A 18 17.80 6.05 -8.23
N GLY A 19 17.94 4.93 -8.95
CA GLY A 19 16.94 3.86 -8.96
C GLY A 19 16.68 3.26 -7.58
N ASN A 20 17.73 3.01 -6.79
CA ASN A 20 17.60 2.50 -5.43
C ASN A 20 16.90 3.52 -4.50
N LEU A 21 17.23 4.81 -4.59
CA LEU A 21 16.58 5.85 -3.80
C LEU A 21 15.09 5.94 -4.13
N ILE A 22 14.74 5.91 -5.40
CA ILE A 22 13.34 5.91 -5.85
C ILE A 22 12.61 4.67 -5.34
N ALA A 23 13.17 3.48 -5.54
CA ALA A 23 12.55 2.22 -5.13
C ALA A 23 12.29 2.16 -3.62
N ILE A 24 13.28 2.55 -2.80
CA ILE A 24 13.14 2.61 -1.33
C ILE A 24 12.04 3.60 -0.93
N SER A 25 12.03 4.80 -1.51
CA SER A 25 11.05 5.83 -1.20
C SER A 25 9.63 5.39 -1.57
N LEU A 26 9.45 4.80 -2.75
CA LEU A 26 8.15 4.30 -3.21
C LEU A 26 7.65 3.15 -2.32
N PHE A 27 8.53 2.22 -1.95
CA PHE A 27 8.16 1.11 -1.07
C PHE A 27 7.69 1.61 0.31
N ILE A 28 8.43 2.53 0.92
CA ILE A 28 8.06 3.11 2.23
C ILE A 28 6.71 3.85 2.11
N THR A 29 6.53 4.66 1.06
CA THR A 29 5.28 5.39 0.81
C THR A 29 4.09 4.43 0.62
N ALA A 30 4.27 3.38 -0.18
CA ALA A 30 3.25 2.36 -0.40
C ALA A 30 2.90 1.61 0.89
N PHE A 31 3.91 1.28 1.71
CA PHE A 31 3.69 0.63 3.00
C PHE A 31 2.89 1.51 3.98
N GLU A 32 3.23 2.79 4.11
CA GLU A 32 2.49 3.70 4.99
C GLU A 32 1.06 3.95 4.47
N ASN A 33 0.87 4.03 3.16
CA ASN A 33 -0.46 4.09 2.55
C ASN A 33 -1.28 2.83 2.87
N PHE A 34 -0.72 1.64 2.64
CA PHE A 34 -1.35 0.37 2.99
C PHE A 34 -1.74 0.32 4.48
N LYS A 35 -0.79 0.64 5.36
CA LYS A 35 -1.01 0.64 6.81
C LYS A 35 -2.16 1.57 7.22
N ASN A 36 -2.20 2.78 6.66
CA ASN A 36 -3.25 3.75 6.96
C ASN A 36 -4.61 3.23 6.50
N ASN A 37 -4.73 2.74 5.27
CA ASN A 37 -5.97 2.19 4.74
C ASN A 37 -6.47 1.00 5.58
N VAL A 38 -5.59 0.05 5.91
CA VAL A 38 -5.94 -1.12 6.71
C VAL A 38 -6.42 -0.76 8.12
N ILE A 39 -5.86 0.29 8.73
CA ILE A 39 -6.27 0.73 10.09
C ILE A 39 -7.55 1.55 10.03
N GLU A 40 -7.72 2.44 9.06
CA GLU A 40 -8.86 3.37 9.03
C GLU A 40 -10.16 2.70 8.58
N LYS A 41 -10.11 1.76 7.62
CA LYS A 41 -11.31 1.08 7.11
C LYS A 41 -12.16 0.38 8.20
N PRO A 42 -11.59 -0.46 9.10
CA PRO A 42 -12.36 -1.03 10.20
C PRO A 42 -12.95 0.02 11.14
N LYS A 43 -12.28 1.16 11.36
CA LYS A 43 -12.86 2.25 12.15
C LYS A 43 -14.09 2.84 11.46
N ILE A 44 -14.00 3.12 10.17
CA ILE A 44 -15.12 3.66 9.38
C ILE A 44 -16.28 2.66 9.38
N PHE A 45 -16.01 1.36 9.30
CA PHE A 45 -17.02 0.32 9.38
C PHE A 45 -17.85 0.39 10.68
N PHE A 46 -17.20 0.71 11.80
CA PHE A 46 -17.85 0.88 13.11
C PHE A 46 -18.17 2.36 13.41
N SER A 47 -18.53 3.16 12.39
CA SER A 47 -19.03 4.51 12.61
C SER A 47 -20.57 4.51 12.73
N ASN A 48 -21.09 5.34 13.66
CA ASN A 48 -22.51 5.53 13.88
C ASN A 48 -23.08 6.76 13.15
N GLY A 49 -22.29 7.40 12.28
CA GLY A 49 -22.66 8.59 11.53
C GLY A 49 -21.47 9.48 11.23
N PHE A 50 -21.77 10.73 10.83
CA PHE A 50 -20.77 11.75 10.50
C PHE A 50 -21.09 13.05 11.21
N ASP A 51 -20.08 13.73 11.69
CA ASP A 51 -20.16 15.11 12.18
C ASP A 51 -19.22 16.03 11.37
N GLU A 52 -19.04 17.29 11.82
CA GLU A 52 -18.15 18.27 11.17
C GLU A 52 -16.68 17.87 11.14
N ASN A 53 -16.27 16.90 11.98
CA ASN A 53 -14.90 16.39 12.07
C ASN A 53 -14.71 15.04 11.35
N GLY A 54 -15.77 14.48 10.78
CA GLY A 54 -15.76 13.21 10.03
C GLY A 54 -16.58 12.10 10.68
N PRO A 55 -16.22 10.81 10.48
CA PRO A 55 -17.00 9.69 10.99
C PRO A 55 -16.96 9.59 12.52
N VAL A 56 -18.11 9.47 13.14
CA VAL A 56 -18.28 9.26 14.59
C VAL A 56 -18.13 7.78 14.89
N ILE A 57 -16.97 7.41 15.42
CA ILE A 57 -16.61 6.00 15.65
C ILE A 57 -17.27 5.45 16.93
N ASP A 58 -17.92 4.30 16.83
CA ASP A 58 -18.28 3.48 17.98
C ASP A 58 -17.01 2.81 18.55
N VAL A 59 -16.37 3.52 19.46
CA VAL A 59 -15.07 3.13 20.02
C VAL A 59 -15.17 1.79 20.78
N ASP A 60 -16.29 1.47 21.41
CA ASP A 60 -16.44 0.25 22.19
C ASP A 60 -16.66 -0.96 21.28
N GLN A 61 -17.46 -0.81 20.22
CA GLN A 61 -17.61 -1.82 19.18
C GLN A 61 -16.28 -2.07 18.46
N TYR A 62 -15.59 -1.01 18.02
CA TYR A 62 -14.29 -1.12 17.38
C TYR A 62 -13.25 -1.83 18.25
N LYS A 63 -13.18 -1.50 19.54
CA LYS A 63 -12.30 -2.20 20.48
C LYS A 63 -12.64 -3.69 20.60
N LYS A 64 -13.94 -3.99 20.74
CA LYS A 64 -14.43 -5.35 20.92
C LYS A 64 -14.22 -6.22 19.68
N GLU A 65 -14.57 -5.71 18.50
CA GLU A 65 -14.61 -6.51 17.27
C GLU A 65 -13.29 -6.49 16.50
N VAL A 66 -12.45 -5.47 16.67
CA VAL A 66 -11.19 -5.32 15.94
C VAL A 66 -9.99 -5.42 16.88
N LEU A 67 -9.87 -4.50 17.84
CA LEU A 67 -8.64 -4.41 18.64
C LEU A 67 -8.40 -5.62 19.54
N SER A 68 -9.45 -6.32 19.95
CA SER A 68 -9.35 -7.57 20.73
C SER A 68 -8.76 -8.74 19.96
N LEU A 69 -8.70 -8.67 18.62
CA LEU A 69 -8.15 -9.75 17.79
C LEU A 69 -6.63 -9.86 17.88
N SER A 70 -5.95 -8.84 18.41
CA SER A 70 -4.50 -8.87 18.58
C SER A 70 -4.08 -8.62 20.02
N ASP A 71 -3.45 -9.61 20.65
CA ASP A 71 -2.92 -9.52 22.03
C ASP A 71 -1.81 -8.47 22.19
N ARG A 72 -1.19 -8.06 21.09
CA ARG A 72 -0.04 -7.13 21.08
C ARG A 72 -0.43 -5.66 21.08
N LYS A 73 -1.71 -5.29 21.25
CA LYS A 73 -2.23 -3.91 21.10
C LYS A 73 -1.77 -3.24 19.79
N ASN A 74 -1.45 -4.04 18.79
CA ASN A 74 -1.00 -3.56 17.49
C ASN A 74 -2.21 -3.38 16.57
N LYS A 75 -2.63 -2.14 16.37
CA LYS A 75 -3.81 -1.80 15.57
C LYS A 75 -3.75 -2.37 14.15
N LEU A 76 -2.57 -2.35 13.53
CA LEU A 76 -2.41 -2.85 12.17
C LEU A 76 -2.66 -4.37 12.11
N TYR A 77 -2.06 -5.13 13.02
CA TYR A 77 -2.31 -6.58 13.09
C TYR A 77 -3.76 -6.91 13.44
N ALA A 78 -4.34 -6.19 14.39
CA ALA A 78 -5.74 -6.35 14.75
C ALA A 78 -6.65 -6.13 13.53
N SER A 79 -6.37 -5.09 12.73
CA SER A 79 -7.12 -4.80 11.52
C SER A 79 -6.92 -5.86 10.43
N LEU A 80 -5.71 -6.38 10.25
CA LEU A 80 -5.45 -7.49 9.31
C LEU A 80 -6.21 -8.75 9.72
N LEU A 81 -6.22 -9.10 11.01
CA LEU A 81 -6.99 -10.23 11.53
C LEU A 81 -8.51 -10.02 11.37
N TRP A 82 -8.98 -8.78 11.45
CA TRP A 82 -10.37 -8.46 11.17
C TRP A 82 -10.72 -8.67 9.69
N PHE A 83 -9.86 -8.23 8.76
CA PHE A 83 -10.02 -8.52 7.33
C PHE A 83 -9.95 -10.02 7.03
N GLN A 84 -9.10 -10.76 7.73
CA GLN A 84 -9.03 -12.22 7.61
C GLN A 84 -10.32 -12.89 8.11
N LYS A 85 -10.88 -12.45 9.22
CA LYS A 85 -12.18 -12.93 9.76
C LYS A 85 -13.32 -12.73 8.76
N LEU A 86 -13.24 -11.68 7.93
CA LEU A 86 -14.20 -11.36 6.87
C LEU A 86 -13.84 -11.97 5.51
N GLU A 87 -12.85 -12.86 5.47
CA GLU A 87 -12.39 -13.54 4.25
C GLU A 87 -11.88 -12.59 3.13
N ALA A 88 -11.57 -11.33 3.48
CA ALA A 88 -10.95 -10.38 2.56
C ALA A 88 -9.51 -10.76 2.22
N ILE A 89 -8.81 -11.32 3.19
CA ILE A 89 -7.44 -11.86 3.08
C ILE A 89 -7.37 -13.21 3.80
N ASP A 90 -6.32 -13.97 3.53
CA ASP A 90 -6.11 -15.30 4.11
C ASP A 90 -4.84 -15.36 4.99
N ALA A 91 -4.54 -16.54 5.54
CA ALA A 91 -3.36 -16.74 6.40
C ALA A 91 -2.05 -16.53 5.65
N ALA A 92 -1.98 -16.89 4.35
CA ALA A 92 -0.80 -16.67 3.54
C ALA A 92 -0.55 -15.18 3.29
N ASP A 93 -1.61 -14.37 3.19
CA ASP A 93 -1.49 -12.91 3.11
C ASP A 93 -0.91 -12.30 4.40
N ILE A 94 -1.28 -12.82 5.57
CA ILE A 94 -0.71 -12.39 6.87
C ILE A 94 0.78 -12.75 6.93
N GLU A 95 1.17 -13.96 6.50
CA GLU A 95 2.57 -14.36 6.44
C GLU A 95 3.38 -13.49 5.46
N SER A 96 2.84 -13.24 4.26
CA SER A 96 3.42 -12.32 3.29
C SER A 96 3.62 -10.93 3.88
N PHE A 97 2.64 -10.40 4.63
CA PHE A 97 2.73 -9.11 5.30
C PHE A 97 3.86 -9.07 6.33
N ASP A 98 4.15 -10.14 7.04
CA ASP A 98 5.29 -10.19 7.97
C ASP A 98 6.63 -10.02 7.25
N GLY A 99 6.79 -10.62 6.07
CA GLY A 99 7.94 -10.43 5.20
C GLY A 99 8.06 -8.99 4.69
N ILE A 100 6.95 -8.41 4.22
CA ILE A 100 6.87 -7.01 3.78
C ILE A 100 7.28 -6.06 4.91
N ARG A 101 6.73 -6.24 6.11
CA ARG A 101 7.04 -5.42 7.28
C ARG A 101 8.51 -5.51 7.69
N LYS A 102 9.08 -6.72 7.65
CA LYS A 102 10.50 -6.93 7.94
C LYS A 102 11.36 -6.15 6.95
N HIS A 103 11.10 -6.28 5.65
CA HIS A 103 11.84 -5.56 4.61
C HIS A 103 11.71 -4.04 4.77
N ARG A 104 10.50 -3.52 5.06
CA ARG A 104 10.28 -2.09 5.36
C ARG A 104 11.13 -1.60 6.53
N ASN A 105 11.21 -2.38 7.60
CA ASN A 105 11.99 -2.00 8.76
C ASN A 105 13.49 -1.97 8.46
N GLU A 106 13.98 -2.94 7.69
CA GLU A 106 15.39 -2.95 7.24
C GLU A 106 15.69 -1.72 6.37
N LEU A 107 14.84 -1.38 5.40
CA LEU A 107 14.99 -0.19 4.56
C LEU A 107 14.96 1.11 5.35
N ALA A 108 14.10 1.20 6.37
CA ALA A 108 13.95 2.41 7.18
C ALA A 108 15.10 2.61 8.19
N HIS A 109 15.65 1.53 8.73
CA HIS A 109 16.71 1.60 9.76
C HIS A 109 18.12 1.56 9.19
N GLU A 110 18.29 0.92 8.04
CA GLU A 110 19.61 0.73 7.42
C GLU A 110 19.64 1.16 5.94
N PRO A 111 19.10 2.33 5.55
CA PRO A 111 18.97 2.71 4.14
C PRO A 111 20.32 2.75 3.43
N MET A 112 21.37 3.22 4.12
CA MET A 112 22.73 3.28 3.55
C MET A 112 23.28 1.90 3.19
N SER A 113 22.91 0.84 3.89
CA SER A 113 23.37 -0.50 3.54
C SER A 113 22.77 -1.00 2.21
N PHE A 114 21.53 -0.60 1.89
CA PHE A 114 20.90 -0.91 0.60
C PHE A 114 21.47 -0.05 -0.55
N LEU A 115 21.88 1.17 -0.26
CA LEU A 115 22.44 2.08 -1.26
C LEU A 115 23.90 1.77 -1.58
N ALA A 116 24.69 1.41 -0.56
CA ALA A 116 26.15 1.32 -0.69
C ALA A 116 26.68 -0.13 -0.68
N SER A 117 26.07 -1.08 0.03
CA SER A 117 26.59 -2.45 0.07
C SER A 117 26.28 -3.23 -1.21
N SER A 118 27.28 -3.90 -1.77
CA SER A 118 27.12 -4.81 -2.91
C SER A 118 26.36 -6.09 -2.55
N GLU A 119 26.24 -6.43 -1.25
CA GLU A 119 25.57 -7.63 -0.76
C GLU A 119 24.07 -7.41 -0.47
N ARG A 120 23.62 -6.17 -0.36
CA ARG A 120 22.23 -5.85 -0.04
C ARG A 120 21.54 -5.14 -1.21
N ASN A 121 20.45 -5.72 -1.67
CA ASN A 121 19.64 -5.16 -2.75
C ASN A 121 18.21 -4.98 -2.30
N PHE A 122 17.52 -4.04 -2.94
CA PHE A 122 16.09 -3.88 -2.80
C PHE A 122 15.37 -5.15 -3.29
N ASP A 123 14.43 -5.65 -2.49
CA ASP A 123 13.66 -6.83 -2.85
C ASP A 123 12.35 -6.41 -3.55
N ILE A 124 12.36 -6.46 -4.87
CA ILE A 124 11.20 -6.11 -5.69
C ILE A 124 10.01 -7.05 -5.44
N SER A 125 10.24 -8.31 -5.03
CA SER A 125 9.16 -9.24 -4.76
C SER A 125 8.30 -8.77 -3.58
N LYS A 126 8.91 -8.19 -2.55
CA LYS A 126 8.20 -7.61 -1.41
C LYS A 126 7.35 -6.41 -1.80
N PHE A 127 7.78 -5.65 -2.79
CA PHE A 127 7.00 -4.55 -3.32
C PHE A 127 5.77 -5.06 -4.10
N GLN A 128 5.94 -6.06 -4.94
CA GLN A 128 4.84 -6.70 -5.66
C GLN A 128 3.82 -7.34 -4.71
N GLU A 129 4.30 -8.03 -3.66
CA GLU A 129 3.44 -8.58 -2.60
C GLU A 129 2.63 -7.48 -1.90
N LEU A 130 3.25 -6.34 -1.57
CA LEU A 130 2.58 -5.21 -0.95
C LEU A 130 1.47 -4.62 -1.84
N ILE A 131 1.76 -4.41 -3.13
CA ILE A 131 0.77 -3.91 -4.10
C ILE A 131 -0.40 -4.89 -4.23
N ARG A 132 -0.11 -6.20 -4.33
CA ARG A 132 -1.12 -7.24 -4.41
C ARG A 132 -2.02 -7.23 -3.16
N LEU A 133 -1.43 -7.15 -1.99
CA LEU A 133 -2.17 -7.15 -0.73
C LEU A 133 -3.02 -5.88 -0.57
N LEU A 134 -2.49 -4.70 -0.94
CA LEU A 134 -3.25 -3.46 -0.98
C LEU A 134 -4.46 -3.60 -1.92
N SER A 135 -4.23 -4.06 -3.14
CA SER A 135 -5.30 -4.22 -4.13
C SER A 135 -6.38 -5.20 -3.66
N LYS A 136 -6.00 -6.30 -2.97
CA LYS A 136 -6.93 -7.29 -2.43
C LYS A 136 -7.84 -6.69 -1.35
N VAL A 137 -7.27 -5.96 -0.39
CA VAL A 137 -8.01 -5.29 0.69
C VAL A 137 -8.91 -4.18 0.13
N GLU A 138 -8.39 -3.35 -0.77
CA GLU A 138 -9.12 -2.23 -1.36
C GLU A 138 -10.31 -2.70 -2.21
N LYS A 139 -10.09 -3.72 -3.05
CA LYS A 139 -11.15 -4.30 -3.89
C LYS A 139 -12.25 -4.92 -3.03
N TRP A 140 -11.87 -5.71 -2.02
CA TRP A 140 -12.84 -6.29 -1.11
C TRP A 140 -13.66 -5.22 -0.41
N TRP A 141 -13.01 -4.14 0.06
CA TRP A 141 -13.67 -3.02 0.72
C TRP A 141 -14.64 -2.30 -0.23
N PHE A 142 -14.21 -2.00 -1.43
CA PHE A 142 -15.06 -1.35 -2.43
C PHE A 142 -16.31 -2.17 -2.73
N ILE A 143 -16.15 -3.45 -3.03
CA ILE A 143 -17.26 -4.33 -3.42
C ILE A 143 -18.22 -4.57 -2.24
N ASN A 144 -17.69 -4.88 -1.06
CA ASN A 144 -18.51 -5.36 0.07
C ASN A 144 -19.00 -4.23 0.99
N PHE A 145 -18.44 -3.02 0.87
CA PHE A 145 -18.82 -1.90 1.70
C PHE A 145 -19.27 -0.69 0.86
N GLU A 146 -18.40 -0.07 0.06
CA GLU A 146 -18.73 1.18 -0.64
C GLU A 146 -19.85 0.98 -1.66
N ALA A 147 -19.72 0.03 -2.56
CA ALA A 147 -20.75 -0.26 -3.57
C ALA A 147 -22.05 -0.84 -2.97
N SER A 148 -21.98 -1.41 -1.74
CA SER A 148 -23.18 -1.86 -1.03
C SER A 148 -23.97 -0.70 -0.42
N ILE A 149 -23.31 0.42 -0.10
CA ILE A 149 -23.95 1.64 0.42
C ILE A 149 -24.46 2.51 -0.75
N ASP A 150 -23.68 2.62 -1.81
CA ASP A 150 -24.00 3.39 -3.00
C ASP A 150 -23.81 2.54 -4.26
N PRO A 151 -24.87 1.83 -4.70
CA PRO A 151 -24.79 0.97 -5.89
C PRO A 151 -24.45 1.73 -7.18
N ASP A 152 -24.70 3.03 -7.25
CA ASP A 152 -24.38 3.86 -8.43
C ASP A 152 -22.86 3.99 -8.64
N MET A 153 -22.04 3.67 -7.63
CA MET A 153 -20.58 3.58 -7.77
C MET A 153 -20.15 2.43 -8.68
N LEU A 154 -20.99 1.43 -8.90
CA LEU A 154 -20.74 0.30 -9.79
C LEU A 154 -21.83 0.26 -10.87
N PRO A 155 -21.61 0.90 -12.03
CA PRO A 155 -22.59 0.92 -13.11
C PRO A 155 -23.04 -0.48 -13.54
N ASP A 156 -24.31 -0.62 -13.95
CA ASP A 156 -24.90 -1.87 -14.41
C ASP A 156 -24.02 -2.55 -15.48
N GLY A 157 -23.74 -3.83 -15.28
CA GLY A 157 -22.93 -4.65 -16.19
C GLY A 157 -21.42 -4.50 -16.01
N THR A 158 -20.95 -3.69 -15.04
CA THR A 158 -19.54 -3.65 -14.68
C THR A 158 -19.14 -4.92 -13.93
N ASP A 159 -18.10 -5.60 -14.39
CA ASP A 159 -17.49 -6.68 -13.63
C ASP A 159 -16.76 -6.11 -12.40
N PRO A 160 -17.20 -6.41 -11.16
CA PRO A 160 -16.55 -5.94 -9.95
C PRO A 160 -15.07 -6.30 -9.89
N GLU A 161 -14.68 -7.42 -10.50
CA GLU A 161 -13.28 -7.87 -10.54
C GLU A 161 -12.40 -6.98 -11.44
N SER A 162 -13.00 -6.24 -12.38
CA SER A 162 -12.29 -5.28 -13.24
C SER A 162 -11.99 -3.93 -12.56
N VAL A 163 -12.59 -3.67 -11.42
CA VAL A 163 -12.43 -2.39 -10.71
C VAL A 163 -11.02 -2.25 -10.14
N ILE A 164 -10.38 -1.13 -10.42
CA ILE A 164 -9.10 -0.74 -9.82
C ILE A 164 -9.39 0.31 -8.74
N PRO A 165 -9.26 -0.03 -7.45
CA PRO A 165 -9.53 0.92 -6.37
C PRO A 165 -8.57 2.12 -6.40
N GLY A 166 -9.07 3.28 -5.97
CA GLY A 166 -8.33 4.55 -6.00
C GLY A 166 -6.92 4.50 -5.37
N PRO A 167 -6.72 3.93 -4.17
CA PRO A 167 -5.39 3.80 -3.57
C PRO A 167 -4.42 2.96 -4.39
N ALA A 168 -4.88 1.86 -5.00
CA ALA A 168 -4.05 1.02 -5.86
C ALA A 168 -3.71 1.75 -7.18
N TRP A 169 -4.69 2.44 -7.76
CA TRP A 169 -4.48 3.25 -8.96
C TRP A 169 -3.51 4.42 -8.72
N SER A 170 -3.66 5.14 -7.60
CA SER A 170 -2.75 6.22 -7.22
C SER A 170 -1.29 5.73 -7.06
N LEU A 171 -1.12 4.53 -6.48
CA LEU A 171 0.21 3.92 -6.37
C LEU A 171 0.77 3.56 -7.74
N GLN A 172 -0.06 3.04 -8.66
CA GLN A 172 0.36 2.74 -10.03
C GLN A 172 0.82 4.02 -10.76
N LEU A 173 0.06 5.13 -10.64
CA LEU A 173 0.47 6.41 -11.22
C LEU A 173 1.81 6.89 -10.66
N MET A 174 2.02 6.80 -9.36
CA MET A 174 3.32 7.16 -8.74
C MET A 174 4.47 6.31 -9.29
N LEU A 175 4.25 5.01 -9.48
CA LEU A 175 5.24 4.10 -10.06
C LEU A 175 5.56 4.47 -11.51
N ASP A 176 4.55 4.69 -12.33
CA ASP A 176 4.71 5.02 -13.73
C ASP A 176 5.48 6.33 -13.91
N ILE A 177 5.12 7.37 -13.14
CA ILE A 177 5.81 8.67 -13.18
C ILE A 177 7.26 8.55 -12.68
N ALA A 178 7.46 7.91 -11.52
CA ALA A 178 8.79 7.86 -10.89
C ALA A 178 9.78 6.97 -11.65
N LEU A 179 9.30 5.95 -12.35
CA LEU A 179 10.13 5.03 -13.13
C LEU A 179 10.22 5.40 -14.62
N GLY A 180 9.51 6.44 -15.04
CA GLY A 180 9.49 6.87 -16.44
C GLY A 180 8.73 5.91 -17.35
N ASN A 181 7.73 5.21 -16.82
CA ASN A 181 6.87 4.29 -17.58
C ASN A 181 5.62 4.98 -18.14
N GLU A 182 5.55 6.30 -18.07
CA GLU A 182 4.48 7.07 -18.73
C GLU A 182 4.51 6.84 -20.25
N PRO A 183 3.38 6.88 -20.96
CA PRO A 183 3.34 6.80 -22.43
C PRO A 183 4.23 7.84 -23.11
N GLU A 184 4.31 9.03 -22.52
CA GLU A 184 5.25 10.11 -22.84
C GLU A 184 5.51 10.94 -21.59
N GLU A 185 6.62 11.66 -21.52
CA GLU A 185 6.98 12.47 -20.34
C GLU A 185 5.88 13.51 -20.02
N GLY A 186 5.37 13.46 -18.80
CA GLY A 186 4.30 14.34 -18.32
C GLY A 186 2.90 13.99 -18.83
N PHE A 187 2.68 12.79 -19.37
CA PHE A 187 1.40 12.35 -19.93
C PHE A 187 0.24 12.58 -18.94
N TYR A 188 0.35 12.10 -17.71
CA TYR A 188 -0.73 12.23 -16.73
C TYR A 188 -1.01 13.69 -16.32
N TYR A 189 0.05 14.48 -16.18
CA TYR A 189 -0.07 15.91 -15.89
C TYR A 189 -0.77 16.66 -17.03
N ASN A 190 -0.35 16.43 -18.26
CA ASN A 190 -0.92 17.06 -19.44
C ASN A 190 -2.39 16.66 -19.64
N ALA A 191 -2.71 15.37 -19.46
CA ALA A 191 -4.08 14.87 -19.55
C ALA A 191 -5.00 15.49 -18.49
N PHE A 192 -4.51 15.69 -17.28
CA PHE A 192 -5.28 16.30 -16.17
C PHE A 192 -5.51 17.79 -16.38
N THR A 193 -4.51 18.53 -16.91
CA THR A 193 -4.56 19.98 -17.07
C THR A 193 -5.18 20.42 -18.40
N ALA A 194 -5.43 19.48 -19.32
CA ALA A 194 -6.09 19.79 -20.59
C ALA A 194 -7.48 20.42 -20.36
N PRO A 195 -7.89 21.43 -21.13
CA PRO A 195 -9.23 22.00 -21.03
C PRO A 195 -10.28 20.89 -21.22
N LYS A 196 -11.20 20.77 -20.26
CA LYS A 196 -12.35 19.87 -20.43
C LYS A 196 -13.28 20.49 -21.49
N THR A 197 -13.35 19.89 -22.66
CA THR A 197 -14.29 20.24 -23.75
C THR A 197 -15.72 19.88 -23.37
#